data_4a6db97ea28885245d28f47194e6ec60
#
_entry.id   4a6db97ea28885245d28f47194e6ec60
#
_cell.length_a   1.000
_cell.length_b   1.000
_cell.length_c   1.000
_cell.angle_alpha   90.00
_cell.angle_beta   90.00
_cell.angle_gamma   90.00
#
_symmetry.space_group_name_H-M   'P 1'
#
loop_
_entity.id
_entity.type
_entity.pdbx_description
1 polymer ?
#
loop_
_entity_poly.entity_id
_entity_poly.type
_entity_poly.pdbx_seq_one_letter_code
_entity_poly.pdbx_strand_id
1 'polypeptide(L)'
;MKIKLLSSALMAAMFSLSAQAALETGAAAPSFTTQASMDGEEFTYSLQQSLNLVGPTVVYFYPSAYTQGCNIQAHTFAINMEKFHDAGATVVGVSLDSIERLNDFSADPEFCAGELPVASDLDGSIARSYGLDVRDGRPGFKDTRGVDVDHGFISRDTLVV
;
A
#
# COMPACT_ATOMS: atom_id res chain seq x y z
N MET A 1 -62.59 8.45 -33.41
CA MET A 1 -61.99 7.87 -32.20
C MET A 1 -60.47 7.88 -32.42
N LYS A 2 -59.73 8.84 -31.81
CA LYS A 2 -58.28 9.05 -32.03
C LYS A 2 -57.54 8.43 -30.84
N ILE A 3 -56.81 7.34 -31.08
CA ILE A 3 -55.95 6.69 -30.10
C ILE A 3 -54.60 7.37 -30.10
N LYS A 4 -54.26 8.00 -28.96
CA LYS A 4 -52.93 8.59 -28.73
C LYS A 4 -52.03 7.49 -28.14
N LEU A 5 -51.02 7.10 -28.93
CA LEU A 5 -49.95 6.25 -28.46
C LEU A 5 -48.96 7.12 -27.66
N LEU A 6 -48.87 6.91 -26.36
CA LEU A 6 -47.80 7.43 -25.50
C LEU A 6 -46.59 6.49 -25.62
N SER A 7 -45.53 6.97 -26.29
CA SER A 7 -44.24 6.29 -26.26
C SER A 7 -43.50 6.69 -24.98
N SER A 8 -43.45 5.77 -24.02
CA SER A 8 -42.57 5.89 -22.85
C SER A 8 -41.13 5.47 -23.24
N ALA A 9 -40.25 6.45 -23.40
CA ALA A 9 -38.84 6.22 -23.55
C ALA A 9 -38.24 5.87 -22.16
N LEU A 10 -37.93 4.60 -21.93
CA LEU A 10 -37.23 4.12 -20.74
C LEU A 10 -35.74 4.37 -20.92
N MET A 11 -35.22 5.43 -20.30
CA MET A 11 -33.79 5.78 -20.31
C MET A 11 -33.08 4.88 -19.30
N ALA A 12 -32.48 3.78 -19.78
CA ALA A 12 -31.63 2.90 -18.97
C ALA A 12 -30.30 3.63 -18.71
N ALA A 13 -30.13 4.15 -17.49
CA ALA A 13 -28.83 4.63 -17.02
C ALA A 13 -27.92 3.41 -16.80
N MET A 14 -26.98 3.18 -17.70
CA MET A 14 -25.92 2.20 -17.51
C MET A 14 -24.94 2.77 -16.47
N PHE A 15 -25.04 2.32 -15.25
CA PHE A 15 -23.96 2.47 -14.27
C PHE A 15 -22.80 1.57 -14.70
N SER A 16 -21.79 2.17 -15.31
CA SER A 16 -20.51 1.48 -15.53
C SER A 16 -19.86 1.26 -14.16
N LEU A 17 -19.93 0.04 -13.64
CA LEU A 17 -19.05 -0.38 -12.55
C LEU A 17 -17.64 -0.40 -13.15
N SER A 18 -16.83 0.61 -12.85
CA SER A 18 -15.40 0.56 -13.12
C SER A 18 -14.81 -0.52 -12.21
N ALA A 19 -14.48 -1.67 -12.76
CA ALA A 19 -13.60 -2.61 -12.08
C ALA A 19 -12.26 -1.89 -11.90
N GLN A 20 -11.89 -1.62 -10.66
CA GLN A 20 -10.60 -1.02 -10.33
C GLN A 20 -9.55 -2.12 -10.55
N ALA A 21 -8.82 -2.03 -11.64
CA ALA A 21 -7.66 -2.87 -11.90
C ALA A 21 -6.42 -2.20 -11.32
N ALA A 22 -5.43 -3.00 -10.90
CA ALA A 22 -4.12 -2.49 -10.52
C ALA A 22 -3.54 -1.59 -11.62
N LEU A 23 -2.66 -0.64 -11.25
CA LEU A 23 -2.04 0.27 -12.21
C LEU A 23 -1.32 -0.50 -13.32
N GLU A 24 -1.64 -0.13 -14.56
CA GLU A 24 -0.96 -0.69 -15.72
C GLU A 24 0.46 -0.11 -15.88
N THR A 25 1.37 -0.91 -16.43
CA THR A 25 2.74 -0.45 -16.74
C THR A 25 2.69 0.78 -17.66
N GLY A 26 3.38 1.84 -17.27
CA GLY A 26 3.41 3.12 -17.98
C GLY A 26 2.30 4.10 -17.56
N ALA A 27 1.37 3.70 -16.70
CA ALA A 27 0.44 4.64 -16.10
C ALA A 27 1.14 5.56 -15.08
N ALA A 28 0.64 6.79 -14.93
CA ALA A 28 1.14 7.68 -13.91
C ALA A 28 0.75 7.18 -12.51
N ALA A 29 1.73 6.93 -11.65
CA ALA A 29 1.49 6.51 -10.28
C ALA A 29 0.88 7.67 -9.45
N PRO A 30 -0.19 7.43 -8.68
CA PRO A 30 -0.73 8.42 -7.77
C PRO A 30 0.31 8.84 -6.73
N SER A 31 0.49 10.15 -6.54
CA SER A 31 1.33 10.65 -5.47
C SER A 31 0.59 10.54 -4.14
N PHE A 32 1.34 10.29 -3.06
CA PHE A 32 0.79 10.23 -1.70
C PHE A 32 1.75 10.84 -0.68
N THR A 33 1.17 11.26 0.43
CA THR A 33 1.88 11.71 1.63
C THR A 33 1.20 11.09 2.83
N THR A 34 1.97 10.43 3.70
CA THR A 34 1.43 9.75 4.88
C THR A 34 2.49 9.65 5.98
N GLN A 35 2.08 9.21 7.18
CA GLN A 35 3.01 8.90 8.26
C GLN A 35 3.75 7.60 7.96
N ALA A 36 5.03 7.61 8.22
CA ALA A 36 5.92 6.47 8.06
C ALA A 36 6.87 6.36 9.25
N SER A 37 7.49 5.21 9.37
CA SER A 37 8.53 4.96 10.37
C SER A 37 9.76 4.34 9.73
N MET A 38 10.93 4.70 10.22
CA MET A 38 12.20 4.10 9.89
C MET A 38 13.06 4.09 11.15
N ASP A 39 13.64 2.96 11.50
CA ASP A 39 14.39 2.75 12.75
C ASP A 39 13.62 3.17 14.01
N GLY A 40 12.30 2.96 14.02
CA GLY A 40 11.41 3.34 15.11
C GLY A 40 11.04 4.83 15.19
N GLU A 41 11.60 5.65 14.33
CA GLU A 41 11.37 7.10 14.31
C GLU A 41 10.30 7.46 13.27
N GLU A 42 9.27 8.19 13.73
CA GLU A 42 8.17 8.65 12.88
C GLU A 42 8.55 9.85 12.03
N PHE A 43 8.10 9.85 10.79
CA PHE A 43 8.24 11.00 9.90
C PHE A 43 7.11 11.06 8.89
N THR A 44 6.96 12.18 8.21
CA THR A 44 6.04 12.31 7.08
C THR A 44 6.74 11.88 5.79
N TYR A 45 6.31 10.78 5.20
CA TYR A 45 6.79 10.31 3.91
C TYR A 45 6.00 10.95 2.76
N SER A 46 6.68 11.41 1.73
CA SER A 46 6.09 11.90 0.49
C SER A 46 6.74 11.22 -0.71
N LEU A 47 5.95 10.48 -1.49
CA LEU A 47 6.44 9.83 -2.71
C LEU A 47 7.01 10.85 -3.71
N GLN A 48 6.33 12.00 -3.89
CA GLN A 48 6.83 13.04 -4.78
C GLN A 48 8.19 13.60 -4.35
N GLN A 49 8.40 13.76 -3.05
CA GLN A 49 9.69 14.21 -2.54
C GLN A 49 10.78 13.15 -2.74
N SER A 50 10.46 11.88 -2.51
CA SER A 50 11.38 10.75 -2.75
C SER A 50 11.84 10.73 -4.21
N LEU A 51 10.90 10.79 -5.15
CA LEU A 51 11.18 10.82 -6.60
C LEU A 51 12.04 12.01 -7.02
N ASN A 52 11.84 13.18 -6.41
CA ASN A 52 12.59 14.40 -6.75
C ASN A 52 14.00 14.40 -6.18
N LEU A 53 14.22 13.82 -5.00
CA LEU A 53 15.50 13.88 -4.27
C LEU A 53 16.40 12.69 -4.53
N VAL A 54 15.82 11.49 -4.69
CA VAL A 54 16.57 10.24 -4.82
C VAL A 54 16.45 9.67 -6.24
N GLY A 55 15.23 9.57 -6.78
CA GLY A 55 14.96 8.97 -8.08
C GLY A 55 13.89 7.88 -8.01
N PRO A 56 13.97 6.85 -8.85
CA PRO A 56 12.97 5.77 -8.88
C PRO A 56 12.73 5.18 -7.49
N THR A 57 11.46 4.97 -7.17
CA THR A 57 11.04 4.44 -5.87
C THR A 57 10.30 3.12 -6.07
N VAL A 58 10.74 2.08 -5.38
CA VAL A 58 9.99 0.83 -5.25
C VAL A 58 8.96 1.03 -4.15
N VAL A 59 7.69 1.05 -4.51
CA VAL A 59 6.57 1.05 -3.57
C VAL A 59 6.03 -0.37 -3.49
N TYR A 60 6.18 -1.03 -2.33
CA TYR A 60 5.62 -2.35 -2.13
C TYR A 60 4.48 -2.32 -1.10
N PHE A 61 3.33 -2.82 -1.53
CA PHE A 61 2.16 -2.99 -0.68
C PHE A 61 2.17 -4.38 -0.05
N TYR A 62 1.87 -4.47 1.23
CA TYR A 62 1.87 -5.75 1.93
C TYR A 62 0.73 -5.84 2.95
N PRO A 63 0.20 -7.06 3.19
CA PRO A 63 -0.99 -7.27 4.04
C PRO A 63 -0.87 -6.78 5.47
N SER A 64 0.19 -7.11 6.18
CA SER A 64 0.42 -6.67 7.56
C SER A 64 1.85 -6.98 8.02
N ALA A 65 2.42 -6.09 8.81
CA ALA A 65 3.66 -6.31 9.55
C ALA A 65 3.57 -7.54 10.45
N TYR A 66 4.71 -8.16 10.74
CA TYR A 66 4.84 -9.35 11.58
C TYR A 66 4.07 -10.58 11.07
N THR A 67 3.72 -10.65 9.78
CA THR A 67 3.23 -11.88 9.16
C THR A 67 4.32 -12.53 8.33
N GLN A 68 4.35 -13.89 8.29
CA GLN A 68 5.48 -14.66 7.77
C GLN A 68 5.98 -14.18 6.40
N GLY A 69 5.09 -14.01 5.41
CA GLY A 69 5.49 -13.59 4.07
C GLY A 69 5.91 -12.13 4.00
N CYS A 70 5.34 -11.26 4.86
CA CYS A 70 5.70 -9.84 4.92
C CYS A 70 7.04 -9.64 5.61
N ASN A 71 7.33 -10.41 6.66
CA ASN A 71 8.61 -10.42 7.35
C ASN A 71 9.76 -10.77 6.38
N ILE A 72 9.58 -11.86 5.60
CA ILE A 72 10.56 -12.27 4.58
C ILE A 72 10.77 -11.19 3.52
N GLN A 73 9.70 -10.56 3.06
CA GLN A 73 9.77 -9.50 2.05
C GLN A 73 10.49 -8.26 2.60
N ALA A 74 10.12 -7.79 3.79
CA ALA A 74 10.75 -6.65 4.44
C ALA A 74 12.25 -6.90 4.66
N HIS A 75 12.61 -8.05 5.24
CA HIS A 75 14.00 -8.45 5.41
C HIS A 75 14.78 -8.49 4.09
N THR A 76 14.16 -9.05 3.04
CA THR A 76 14.80 -9.11 1.72
C THR A 76 15.08 -7.73 1.14
N PHE A 77 14.19 -6.76 1.32
CA PHE A 77 14.45 -5.39 0.94
C PHE A 77 15.53 -4.76 1.82
N ALA A 78 15.42 -4.88 3.14
CA ALA A 78 16.35 -4.29 4.10
C ALA A 78 17.82 -4.69 3.81
N ILE A 79 18.11 -5.97 3.67
CA ILE A 79 19.49 -6.45 3.39
C ILE A 79 20.02 -6.09 1.99
N ASN A 80 19.18 -5.58 1.11
CA ASN A 80 19.55 -5.14 -0.24
C ASN A 80 19.44 -3.62 -0.44
N MET A 81 19.16 -2.82 0.61
CA MET A 81 18.98 -1.37 0.47
C MET A 81 20.20 -0.68 -0.15
N GLU A 82 21.41 -1.11 0.20
CA GLU A 82 22.64 -0.60 -0.42
C GLU A 82 22.61 -0.73 -1.95
N LYS A 83 22.13 -1.87 -2.48
CA LYS A 83 22.03 -2.08 -3.95
C LYS A 83 20.98 -1.18 -4.60
N PHE A 84 19.90 -0.87 -3.90
CA PHE A 84 18.91 0.10 -4.40
C PHE A 84 19.52 1.50 -4.44
N HIS A 85 20.23 1.92 -3.40
CA HIS A 85 20.91 3.20 -3.34
C HIS A 85 21.99 3.31 -4.42
N ASP A 86 22.79 2.28 -4.63
CA ASP A 86 23.81 2.23 -5.71
C ASP A 86 23.17 2.36 -7.10
N ALA A 87 21.94 1.88 -7.27
CA ALA A 87 21.16 2.05 -8.48
C ALA A 87 20.44 3.40 -8.58
N GLY A 88 20.62 4.29 -7.60
CA GLY A 88 19.93 5.59 -7.52
C GLY A 88 18.44 5.47 -7.22
N ALA A 89 18.03 4.39 -6.58
CA ALA A 89 16.64 4.10 -6.23
C ALA A 89 16.45 3.98 -4.71
N THR A 90 15.20 4.02 -4.26
CA THR A 90 14.83 3.75 -2.87
C THR A 90 13.62 2.82 -2.80
N VAL A 91 13.30 2.35 -1.59
CA VAL A 91 12.17 1.43 -1.34
C VAL A 91 11.32 1.99 -0.21
N VAL A 92 10.00 1.82 -0.29
CA VAL A 92 9.06 2.08 0.81
C VAL A 92 8.00 0.98 0.87
N GLY A 93 7.72 0.47 2.06
CA GLY A 93 6.61 -0.44 2.29
C GLY A 93 5.34 0.32 2.68
N VAL A 94 4.18 -0.17 2.26
CA VAL A 94 2.88 0.42 2.59
C VAL A 94 1.92 -0.67 3.07
N SER A 95 1.29 -0.47 4.22
CA SER A 95 0.30 -1.38 4.79
C SER A 95 -0.79 -0.63 5.55
N LEU A 96 -1.84 -1.34 5.99
CA LEU A 96 -2.89 -0.77 6.86
C LEU A 96 -2.49 -0.76 8.34
N ASP A 97 -1.28 -1.17 8.68
CA ASP A 97 -0.81 -1.17 10.06
C ASP A 97 -0.76 0.26 10.64
N SER A 98 -1.04 0.39 11.93
CA SER A 98 -0.90 1.67 12.62
C SER A 98 0.56 2.11 12.70
N ILE A 99 0.79 3.41 12.90
CA ILE A 99 2.15 3.94 12.96
C ILE A 99 2.92 3.35 14.16
N GLU A 100 2.26 3.13 15.30
CA GLU A 100 2.87 2.52 16.47
C GLU A 100 3.38 1.10 16.16
N ARG A 101 2.58 0.32 15.41
CA ARG A 101 2.99 -1.03 14.99
C ARG A 101 4.15 -0.99 14.00
N LEU A 102 4.17 0.02 13.12
CA LEU A 102 5.23 0.24 12.16
C LEU A 102 6.52 0.76 12.80
N ASN A 103 6.45 1.48 13.92
CA ASN A 103 7.64 1.88 14.70
C ASN A 103 8.40 0.65 15.16
N ASP A 104 7.70 -0.30 15.79
CA ASP A 104 8.32 -1.56 16.22
C ASP A 104 8.89 -2.34 15.03
N PHE A 105 8.13 -2.44 13.92
CA PHE A 105 8.51 -3.23 12.76
C PHE A 105 9.69 -2.64 12.00
N SER A 106 9.78 -1.31 11.90
CA SER A 106 10.87 -0.63 11.21
C SER A 106 12.21 -0.76 11.93
N ALA A 107 12.17 -0.77 13.26
CA ALA A 107 13.35 -0.93 14.12
C ALA A 107 13.78 -2.39 14.31
N ASP A 108 12.88 -3.36 14.05
CA ASP A 108 13.14 -4.77 14.32
C ASP A 108 14.30 -5.31 13.45
N PRO A 109 15.41 -5.76 14.09
CA PRO A 109 16.61 -6.20 13.36
C PRO A 109 16.40 -7.45 12.51
N GLU A 110 15.34 -8.24 12.78
CA GLU A 110 15.02 -9.43 11.99
C GLU A 110 14.22 -9.08 10.72
N PHE A 111 13.66 -7.85 10.60
CA PHE A 111 12.78 -7.47 9.49
C PHE A 111 13.27 -6.25 8.74
N CYS A 112 12.94 -5.04 9.19
CA CYS A 112 13.35 -3.82 8.49
C CYS A 112 14.75 -3.32 8.90
N ALA A 113 15.23 -3.69 10.07
CA ALA A 113 16.57 -3.44 10.60
C ALA A 113 16.98 -1.94 10.57
N GLY A 114 16.02 -1.01 10.68
CA GLY A 114 16.29 0.42 10.54
C GLY A 114 16.59 0.91 9.12
N GLU A 115 16.71 0.00 8.16
CA GLU A 115 17.13 0.33 6.78
C GLU A 115 15.97 0.61 5.83
N LEU A 116 14.76 0.19 6.19
CA LEU A 116 13.60 0.20 5.31
C LEU A 116 12.46 1.06 5.88
N PRO A 117 12.08 2.17 5.23
CA PRO A 117 10.91 2.92 5.63
C PRO A 117 9.63 2.15 5.37
N VAL A 118 8.72 2.18 6.33
CA VAL A 118 7.37 1.60 6.24
C VAL A 118 6.32 2.65 6.56
N ALA A 119 5.30 2.74 5.70
CA ALA A 119 4.31 3.80 5.70
C ALA A 119 2.91 3.26 6.03
N SER A 120 2.15 4.02 6.80
CA SER A 120 0.80 3.68 7.24
C SER A 120 -0.24 4.21 6.24
N ASP A 121 -1.05 3.32 5.69
CA ASP A 121 -2.25 3.61 4.90
C ASP A 121 -3.48 3.15 5.67
N LEU A 122 -3.69 3.71 6.85
CA LEU A 122 -4.65 3.22 7.85
C LEU A 122 -6.06 3.03 7.32
N ASP A 123 -6.51 3.89 6.41
CA ASP A 123 -7.83 3.82 5.78
C ASP A 123 -7.84 3.11 4.41
N GLY A 124 -6.69 2.69 3.90
CA GLY A 124 -6.54 2.01 2.61
C GLY A 124 -6.73 2.91 1.39
N SER A 125 -6.71 4.23 1.57
CA SER A 125 -6.94 5.18 0.47
C SER A 125 -5.79 5.17 -0.55
N ILE A 126 -4.55 5.03 -0.08
CA ILE A 126 -3.38 4.93 -0.94
C ILE A 126 -3.48 3.65 -1.78
N ALA A 127 -3.67 2.50 -1.16
CA ALA A 127 -3.79 1.21 -1.87
C ALA A 127 -4.90 1.25 -2.93
N ARG A 128 -6.08 1.78 -2.59
CA ARG A 128 -7.19 1.92 -3.53
C ARG A 128 -6.85 2.86 -4.69
N SER A 129 -6.08 3.92 -4.47
CA SER A 129 -5.66 4.81 -5.56
C SER A 129 -4.74 4.10 -6.57
N TYR A 130 -4.03 3.06 -6.14
CA TYR A 130 -3.22 2.17 -6.98
C TYR A 130 -4.03 1.00 -7.57
N GLY A 131 -5.36 0.98 -7.36
CA GLY A 131 -6.23 -0.07 -7.86
C GLY A 131 -6.10 -1.40 -7.11
N LEU A 132 -5.55 -1.38 -5.90
CA LEU A 132 -5.35 -2.59 -5.11
C LEU A 132 -6.57 -2.92 -4.26
N ASP A 133 -6.81 -4.21 -4.08
CA ASP A 133 -7.86 -4.71 -3.19
C ASP A 133 -7.52 -4.43 -1.72
N VAL A 134 -8.45 -3.81 -1.02
CA VAL A 134 -8.44 -3.66 0.44
C VAL A 134 -9.59 -4.50 0.99
N ARG A 135 -9.26 -5.49 1.79
CA ARG A 135 -10.20 -6.46 2.36
C ARG A 135 -10.37 -6.24 3.85
N ASP A 136 -11.52 -6.61 4.38
CA ASP A 136 -11.77 -6.57 5.81
C ASP A 136 -10.82 -7.50 6.59
N GLY A 137 -10.55 -7.12 7.83
CA GLY A 137 -9.77 -7.93 8.77
C GLY A 137 -10.45 -9.25 9.09
N ARG A 138 -9.69 -10.18 9.61
CA ARG A 138 -10.18 -11.51 10.04
C ARG A 138 -10.24 -11.54 11.56
N PRO A 139 -11.41 -11.63 12.17
CA PRO A 139 -11.52 -11.73 13.62
C PRO A 139 -10.64 -12.86 14.18
N GLY A 140 -9.84 -12.55 15.19
CA GLY A 140 -8.93 -13.50 15.85
C GLY A 140 -7.69 -13.89 15.03
N PHE A 141 -7.42 -13.21 13.93
CA PHE A 141 -6.16 -13.40 13.19
C PHE A 141 -5.01 -12.79 14.00
N LYS A 142 -3.96 -13.59 14.20
CA LYS A 142 -2.76 -13.20 14.95
C LYS A 142 -1.53 -13.19 14.05
N ASP A 143 -0.63 -12.26 14.34
CA ASP A 143 0.69 -12.22 13.72
C ASP A 143 1.62 -13.32 14.29
N THR A 144 2.86 -13.38 13.80
CA THR A 144 3.86 -14.37 14.23
C THR A 144 4.27 -14.23 15.69
N ARG A 145 3.99 -13.12 16.34
CA ARG A 145 4.22 -12.86 17.77
C ARG A 145 3.02 -13.26 18.64
N GLY A 146 1.90 -13.66 18.02
CA GLY A 146 0.65 -13.96 18.72
C GLY A 146 -0.20 -12.74 19.06
N VAL A 147 0.15 -11.56 18.52
CA VAL A 147 -0.61 -10.31 18.67
C VAL A 147 -1.74 -10.26 17.66
N ASP A 148 -2.92 -9.81 18.10
CA ASP A 148 -4.07 -9.66 17.20
C ASP A 148 -3.80 -8.59 16.13
N VAL A 149 -4.20 -8.89 14.88
CA VAL A 149 -4.22 -7.93 13.78
C VAL A 149 -5.66 -7.42 13.64
N ASP A 150 -5.87 -6.17 14.02
CA ASP A 150 -7.20 -5.54 14.17
C ASP A 150 -7.64 -4.71 12.97
N HIS A 151 -6.87 -4.77 11.88
CA HIS A 151 -7.15 -4.04 10.64
C HIS A 151 -7.36 -4.98 9.45
N GLY A 152 -7.77 -4.40 8.31
CA GLY A 152 -7.90 -5.09 7.03
C GLY A 152 -6.56 -5.45 6.38
N PHE A 153 -6.63 -5.97 5.15
CA PHE A 153 -5.44 -6.42 4.42
C PHE A 153 -5.43 -5.82 3.02
N ILE A 154 -4.29 -5.26 2.61
CA ILE A 154 -4.03 -4.87 1.23
C ILE A 154 -3.57 -6.11 0.45
N SER A 155 -3.96 -6.23 -0.81
CA SER A 155 -3.35 -7.20 -1.72
C SER A 155 -1.86 -6.88 -1.89
N ARG A 156 -1.03 -7.94 -1.93
CA ARG A 156 0.42 -7.77 -2.11
C ARG A 156 0.71 -7.38 -3.55
N ASP A 157 1.40 -6.26 -3.71
CA ASP A 157 1.90 -5.81 -5.01
C ASP A 157 3.19 -5.02 -4.83
N THR A 158 3.96 -4.88 -5.92
CA THR A 158 5.21 -4.12 -5.93
C THR A 158 5.34 -3.38 -7.25
N LEU A 159 5.48 -2.07 -7.16
CA LEU A 159 5.59 -1.19 -8.32
C LEU A 159 6.91 -0.40 -8.25
N VAL A 160 7.47 -0.10 -9.41
CA VAL A 160 8.59 0.86 -9.57
C VAL A 160 8.00 2.13 -10.16
N VAL A 161 8.15 3.21 -9.46
CA VAL A 161 7.62 4.53 -9.79
C VAL A 161 8.74 5.48 -10.15
#